data_51b0cb2170c0ea6bd5cc4e51f385703e
#
_entry.id   51b0cb2170c0ea6bd5cc4e51f385703e
#
_cell.length_a   1.000
_cell.length_b   1.000
_cell.length_c   1.000
_cell.angle_alpha   90.00
_cell.angle_beta   90.00
_cell.angle_gamma   90.00
#
_symmetry.space_group_name_H-M   'P 1'
#
loop_
_entity.id
_entity.type
_entity.pdbx_description
1 polymer ?
#
loop_
_entity_poly.entity_id
_entity_poly.type
_entity_poly.pdbx_seq_one_letter_code
_entity_poly.pdbx_strand_id
1 'polypeptide(L)'
;MEHKPIYPEIRPEGVVIPKGQDLSSWLNSRIARYETRALDWHALKFQADYDQKYRRAQMRYIGTGGTGVDSDESTVPAEHFTFSTMVLPAGCEGPLHLHTDAEEVFFVLRGNKLRFIIEHQGERFETVLKERDLFSVPPGVYRGLVNDGIEEALMCVIIGNSKPVTPSYPPEHPLSKIKRPKGAGAG
;
A
#
# COMPACT_ATOMS: atom_id res chain seq x y z
N MET A 1 24.47 16.83 11.37
CA MET A 1 23.03 16.77 11.73
C MET A 1 22.80 15.42 12.38
N GLU A 2 22.49 15.41 13.68
CA GLU A 2 22.10 14.17 14.35
C GLU A 2 20.74 13.73 13.80
N HIS A 3 20.68 12.59 13.15
CA HIS A 3 19.43 11.94 12.84
C HIS A 3 18.77 11.50 14.16
N LYS A 4 17.80 12.25 14.63
CA LYS A 4 16.91 11.74 15.69
C LYS A 4 16.16 10.53 15.11
N PRO A 5 16.16 9.37 15.81
CA PRO A 5 15.40 8.24 15.37
C PRO A 5 13.92 8.64 15.26
N ILE A 6 13.30 8.28 14.13
CA ILE A 6 11.89 8.56 13.83
C ILE A 6 10.96 7.75 14.75
N TYR A 7 11.50 6.78 15.47
CA TYR A 7 10.74 5.90 16.35
C TYR A 7 10.74 6.44 17.79
N PRO A 8 9.60 6.46 18.46
CA PRO A 8 9.58 6.72 19.89
C PRO A 8 10.50 5.72 20.58
N GLU A 9 11.24 6.20 21.57
CA GLU A 9 12.12 5.34 22.37
C GLU A 9 11.35 4.09 22.81
N ILE A 10 11.90 2.92 22.52
CA ILE A 10 11.39 1.66 23.07
C ILE A 10 11.51 1.79 24.58
N ARG A 11 10.39 1.90 25.27
CA ARG A 11 10.40 2.03 26.73
C ARG A 11 10.96 0.75 27.34
N PRO A 12 11.89 0.85 28.27
CA PRO A 12 12.47 -0.32 28.94
C PRO A 12 11.43 -1.23 29.58
N GLU A 13 10.31 -0.65 30.01
CA GLU A 13 9.20 -1.35 30.68
C GLU A 13 8.33 -2.17 29.71
N GLY A 14 8.62 -2.11 28.41
CA GLY A 14 7.83 -2.83 27.40
C GLY A 14 6.48 -2.19 27.09
N VAL A 15 5.63 -2.94 26.41
CA VAL A 15 4.29 -2.48 25.99
C VAL A 15 3.32 -2.55 27.16
N VAL A 16 2.64 -1.45 27.44
CA VAL A 16 1.55 -1.41 28.41
C VAL A 16 0.26 -1.88 27.75
N ILE A 17 -0.29 -3.00 28.21
CA ILE A 17 -1.59 -3.47 27.76
C ILE A 17 -2.65 -2.44 28.15
N PRO A 18 -3.56 -2.04 27.22
CA PRO A 18 -4.59 -1.06 27.53
C PRO A 18 -5.45 -1.48 28.72
N LYS A 19 -5.79 -0.50 29.57
CA LYS A 19 -6.59 -0.73 30.78
C LYS A 19 -7.92 -1.41 30.41
N GLY A 20 -8.20 -2.53 31.06
CA GLY A 20 -9.43 -3.32 30.84
C GLY A 20 -9.30 -4.42 29.79
N GLN A 21 -8.12 -4.60 29.22
CA GLN A 21 -7.81 -5.76 28.37
C GLN A 21 -6.88 -6.73 29.10
N ASP A 22 -7.10 -8.02 28.93
CA ASP A 22 -6.12 -9.06 29.28
C ASP A 22 -5.13 -9.28 28.13
N LEU A 23 -4.04 -9.97 28.39
CA LEU A 23 -3.00 -10.25 27.40
C LEU A 23 -3.53 -10.98 26.18
N SER A 24 -4.43 -11.94 26.36
CA SER A 24 -4.99 -12.74 25.27
C SER A 24 -5.86 -11.89 24.32
N SER A 25 -6.75 -11.10 24.89
CA SER A 25 -7.63 -10.19 24.12
C SER A 25 -6.81 -9.15 23.38
N TRP A 26 -5.79 -8.56 24.03
CA TRP A 26 -4.91 -7.60 23.41
C TRP A 26 -4.10 -8.22 22.26
N LEU A 27 -3.49 -9.39 22.47
CA LEU A 27 -2.73 -10.09 21.42
C LEU A 27 -3.63 -10.51 20.25
N ASN A 28 -4.85 -10.96 20.52
CA ASN A 28 -5.79 -11.31 19.45
C ASN A 28 -6.16 -10.11 18.59
N SER A 29 -6.23 -8.89 19.15
CA SER A 29 -6.45 -7.66 18.36
C SER A 29 -5.27 -7.30 17.46
N ARG A 30 -4.12 -7.95 17.63
CA ARG A 30 -2.89 -7.76 16.85
C ARG A 30 -2.69 -8.85 15.78
N ILE A 31 -3.66 -9.74 15.61
CA ILE A 31 -3.60 -10.84 14.63
C ILE A 31 -4.60 -10.58 13.51
N ALA A 32 -4.09 -10.47 12.30
CA ALA A 32 -4.89 -10.42 11.08
C ALA A 32 -4.85 -11.80 10.39
N ARG A 33 -5.99 -12.49 10.33
CA ARG A 33 -6.08 -13.84 9.75
C ARG A 33 -6.58 -13.78 8.30
N TYR A 34 -5.94 -14.51 7.42
CA TYR A 34 -6.30 -14.57 6.01
C TYR A 34 -7.74 -15.01 5.77
N GLU A 35 -8.17 -16.05 6.46
CA GLU A 35 -9.52 -16.66 6.33
C GLU A 35 -10.68 -15.72 6.70
N THR A 36 -10.40 -14.64 7.42
CA THR A 36 -11.41 -13.64 7.80
C THR A 36 -11.39 -12.42 6.91
N ARG A 37 -10.61 -12.43 5.81
CA ARG A 37 -10.40 -11.29 4.93
C ARG A 37 -10.83 -11.58 3.52
N ALA A 38 -11.18 -10.53 2.79
CA ALA A 38 -11.52 -10.59 1.39
C ALA A 38 -10.67 -9.60 0.58
N LEU A 39 -10.50 -9.91 -0.70
CA LEU A 39 -9.92 -8.97 -1.66
C LEU A 39 -10.88 -7.82 -1.91
N ASP A 40 -10.43 -6.62 -1.62
CA ASP A 40 -11.19 -5.39 -1.87
C ASP A 40 -10.86 -4.87 -3.29
N TRP A 41 -11.77 -5.10 -4.22
CA TRP A 41 -11.71 -4.61 -5.59
C TRP A 41 -12.23 -3.16 -5.72
N HIS A 42 -12.80 -2.58 -4.65
CA HIS A 42 -13.45 -1.28 -4.66
C HIS A 42 -12.55 -0.16 -4.15
N ALA A 43 -11.53 -0.46 -3.35
CA ALA A 43 -10.65 0.55 -2.73
C ALA A 43 -10.07 1.56 -3.73
N LEU A 44 -9.76 1.12 -4.95
CA LEU A 44 -9.21 1.94 -6.03
C LEU A 44 -10.07 1.88 -7.30
N LYS A 45 -11.36 1.56 -7.15
CA LYS A 45 -12.29 1.35 -8.25
C LYS A 45 -12.39 2.55 -9.19
N PHE A 46 -12.29 3.78 -8.70
CA PHE A 46 -12.33 4.99 -9.53
C PHE A 46 -11.24 5.01 -10.61
N GLN A 47 -10.12 4.33 -10.40
CA GLN A 47 -9.07 4.19 -11.41
C GLN A 47 -9.49 3.17 -12.49
N ALA A 48 -10.06 2.02 -12.08
CA ALA A 48 -10.59 1.01 -12.99
C ALA A 48 -11.83 1.48 -13.75
N ASP A 49 -12.64 2.36 -13.15
CA ASP A 49 -13.77 3.01 -13.83
C ASP A 49 -13.31 3.98 -14.93
N TYR A 50 -12.15 4.59 -14.76
CA TYR A 50 -11.53 5.42 -15.79
C TYR A 50 -10.93 4.57 -16.92
N ASP A 51 -10.15 3.53 -16.55
CA ASP A 51 -9.54 2.59 -17.51
C ASP A 51 -9.33 1.23 -16.81
N GLN A 52 -9.89 0.16 -17.41
CA GLN A 52 -9.84 -1.19 -16.85
C GLN A 52 -8.42 -1.74 -16.66
N LYS A 53 -7.42 -1.18 -17.32
CA LYS A 53 -6.02 -1.52 -17.07
C LYS A 53 -5.56 -1.23 -15.65
N TYR A 54 -6.23 -0.31 -14.93
CA TYR A 54 -5.94 0.01 -13.52
C TYR A 54 -6.65 -0.90 -12.53
N ARG A 55 -7.29 -1.97 -13.00
CA ARG A 55 -8.01 -2.90 -12.14
C ARG A 55 -7.03 -3.69 -11.29
N ARG A 56 -7.18 -3.59 -9.97
CA ARG A 56 -6.44 -4.36 -8.97
C ARG A 56 -7.22 -4.46 -7.67
N ALA A 57 -6.85 -5.42 -6.83
CA ALA A 57 -7.46 -5.57 -5.51
C ALA A 57 -6.41 -5.48 -4.42
N GLN A 58 -6.85 -5.06 -3.25
CA GLN A 58 -6.03 -5.07 -2.04
C GLN A 58 -6.69 -5.89 -0.95
N MET A 59 -5.87 -6.53 -0.13
CA MET A 59 -6.28 -7.13 1.13
C MET A 59 -5.46 -6.45 2.23
N ARG A 60 -6.13 -5.62 3.04
CA ARG A 60 -5.49 -4.86 4.11
C ARG A 60 -5.28 -5.73 5.33
N TYR A 61 -4.14 -5.60 5.99
CA TYR A 61 -3.79 -6.32 7.24
C TYR A 61 -3.48 -5.36 8.38
N ILE A 62 -2.74 -4.28 8.13
CA ILE A 62 -2.40 -3.25 9.12
C ILE A 62 -2.80 -1.90 8.54
N GLY A 63 -3.77 -1.24 9.18
CA GLY A 63 -4.28 0.06 8.74
C GLY A 63 -4.93 0.03 7.36
N THR A 64 -5.27 1.20 6.85
CA THR A 64 -6.03 1.36 5.59
C THR A 64 -5.17 1.65 4.37
N GLY A 65 -3.87 1.92 4.56
CA GLY A 65 -2.98 2.27 3.45
C GLY A 65 -3.31 3.62 2.80
N GLY A 66 -2.70 3.88 1.65
CA GLY A 66 -2.92 5.09 0.84
C GLY A 66 -4.15 5.01 -0.08
N THR A 67 -5.15 4.17 0.23
CA THR A 67 -6.27 3.87 -0.66
C THR A 67 -7.41 4.90 -0.62
N GLY A 68 -7.43 5.78 0.39
CA GLY A 68 -8.53 6.70 0.65
C GLY A 68 -9.68 6.07 1.44
N VAL A 69 -9.53 4.84 1.92
CA VAL A 69 -10.44 4.21 2.89
C VAL A 69 -10.19 4.83 4.26
N ASP A 70 -11.22 5.41 4.88
CA ASP A 70 -11.07 6.15 6.14
C ASP A 70 -10.85 5.22 7.34
N SER A 71 -11.53 4.08 7.35
CA SER A 71 -11.40 3.07 8.42
C SER A 71 -11.64 1.66 7.89
N ASP A 72 -11.04 0.68 8.54
CA ASP A 72 -11.28 -0.75 8.31
C ASP A 72 -11.08 -1.47 9.65
N GLU A 73 -12.17 -1.73 10.34
CA GLU A 73 -12.18 -2.37 11.66
C GLU A 73 -11.65 -3.81 11.64
N SER A 74 -11.56 -4.42 10.47
CA SER A 74 -10.99 -5.76 10.31
C SER A 74 -9.47 -5.79 10.35
N THR A 75 -8.80 -4.62 10.27
CA THR A 75 -7.34 -4.53 10.26
C THR A 75 -6.76 -4.38 11.66
N VAL A 76 -5.52 -4.82 11.82
CA VAL A 76 -4.71 -4.43 12.97
C VAL A 76 -4.46 -2.92 12.92
N PRO A 77 -4.65 -2.18 14.02
CA PRO A 77 -4.34 -0.75 14.05
C PRO A 77 -2.89 -0.47 13.66
N ALA A 78 -2.70 0.47 12.74
CA ALA A 78 -1.38 0.90 12.31
C ALA A 78 -0.74 1.83 13.36
N GLU A 79 0.51 1.56 13.74
CA GLU A 79 1.29 2.40 14.65
C GLU A 79 2.35 3.21 13.87
N HIS A 80 3.09 2.56 12.97
CA HIS A 80 4.22 3.15 12.24
C HIS A 80 4.14 2.98 10.73
N PHE A 81 3.46 1.94 10.27
CA PHE A 81 3.34 1.61 8.86
C PHE A 81 1.97 0.97 8.59
N THR A 82 1.59 0.92 7.33
CA THR A 82 0.46 0.11 6.88
C THR A 82 0.97 -1.08 6.07
N PHE A 83 0.23 -2.19 6.11
CA PHE A 83 0.56 -3.41 5.38
C PHE A 83 -0.66 -3.96 4.68
N SER A 84 -0.52 -4.23 3.39
CA SER A 84 -1.53 -4.91 2.58
C SER A 84 -0.86 -5.89 1.62
N THR A 85 -1.64 -6.82 1.07
CA THR A 85 -1.27 -7.51 -0.16
C THR A 85 -2.08 -6.95 -1.33
N MET A 86 -1.48 -6.90 -2.51
CA MET A 86 -2.11 -6.43 -3.73
C MET A 86 -2.09 -7.54 -4.79
N VAL A 87 -3.25 -7.81 -5.36
CA VAL A 87 -3.41 -8.64 -6.56
C VAL A 87 -3.48 -7.72 -7.76
N LEU A 88 -2.61 -7.97 -8.74
CA LEU A 88 -2.57 -7.26 -10.01
C LEU A 88 -2.78 -8.24 -11.15
N PRO A 89 -3.94 -8.24 -11.83
CA PRO A 89 -4.20 -9.13 -12.95
C PRO A 89 -3.20 -8.96 -14.10
N ALA A 90 -3.07 -9.97 -14.93
CA ALA A 90 -2.24 -9.91 -16.14
C ALA A 90 -2.64 -8.73 -17.03
N GLY A 91 -1.68 -7.98 -17.54
CA GLY A 91 -1.89 -6.80 -18.37
C GLY A 91 -2.44 -5.57 -17.62
N CYS A 92 -2.67 -5.67 -16.32
CA CYS A 92 -3.08 -4.52 -15.51
C CYS A 92 -1.87 -3.78 -14.93
N GLU A 93 -2.13 -2.53 -14.52
CA GLU A 93 -1.10 -1.64 -14.00
C GLU A 93 -1.56 -0.86 -12.76
N GLY A 94 -0.62 -0.52 -11.88
CA GLY A 94 -0.75 0.54 -10.89
C GLY A 94 -0.29 1.85 -11.53
N PRO A 95 -1.15 2.86 -11.66
CA PRO A 95 -0.79 4.11 -12.33
C PRO A 95 0.37 4.80 -11.63
N LEU A 96 1.11 5.60 -12.39
CA LEU A 96 2.18 6.43 -11.85
C LEU A 96 1.64 7.38 -10.79
N HIS A 97 2.18 7.33 -9.58
CA HIS A 97 1.74 8.12 -8.44
C HIS A 97 2.89 8.44 -7.49
N LEU A 98 2.67 9.37 -6.58
CA LEU A 98 3.65 9.90 -5.64
C LEU A 98 3.10 9.91 -4.23
N HIS A 99 3.84 9.37 -3.27
CA HIS A 99 3.67 9.61 -1.83
C HIS A 99 4.66 10.67 -1.38
N THR A 100 4.17 11.71 -0.68
CA THR A 100 5.00 12.81 -0.20
C THR A 100 5.51 12.59 1.21
N ASP A 101 4.87 11.72 1.97
CA ASP A 101 5.03 11.55 3.41
C ASP A 101 5.48 10.14 3.82
N ALA A 102 5.68 9.24 2.86
CA ALA A 102 5.98 7.85 3.15
C ALA A 102 6.83 7.18 2.08
N GLU A 103 7.76 6.37 2.53
CA GLU A 103 8.39 5.33 1.73
C GLU A 103 7.36 4.24 1.42
N GLU A 104 7.38 3.70 0.21
CA GLU A 104 6.55 2.57 -0.18
C GLU A 104 7.41 1.40 -0.62
N VAL A 105 7.18 0.24 -0.02
CA VAL A 105 7.94 -0.97 -0.30
C VAL A 105 7.03 -2.01 -0.94
N PHE A 106 7.51 -2.59 -2.03
CA PHE A 106 6.90 -3.71 -2.73
C PHE A 106 7.76 -4.96 -2.56
N PHE A 107 7.17 -6.06 -2.15
CA PHE A 107 7.82 -7.36 -2.14
C PHE A 107 6.98 -8.35 -2.93
N VAL A 108 7.55 -8.93 -3.98
CA VAL A 108 6.81 -9.82 -4.89
C VAL A 108 6.68 -11.21 -4.28
N LEU A 109 5.45 -11.63 -4.01
CA LEU A 109 5.14 -12.98 -3.52
C LEU A 109 4.94 -13.97 -4.66
N ARG A 110 4.33 -13.53 -5.77
CA ARG A 110 4.07 -14.30 -6.98
C ARG A 110 4.06 -13.38 -8.18
N GLY A 111 4.71 -13.77 -9.25
CA GLY A 111 4.83 -13.03 -10.49
C GLY A 111 6.28 -13.03 -10.97
N ASN A 112 6.46 -13.03 -12.28
CA ASN A 112 7.78 -13.15 -12.90
C ASN A 112 8.11 -12.04 -13.89
N LYS A 113 7.20 -11.08 -14.08
CA LYS A 113 7.36 -10.02 -15.08
C LYS A 113 6.62 -8.75 -14.65
N LEU A 114 6.97 -8.26 -13.46
CA LEU A 114 6.43 -7.00 -12.93
C LEU A 114 7.36 -5.87 -13.31
N ARG A 115 6.99 -5.04 -14.27
CA ARG A 115 7.76 -3.88 -14.68
C ARG A 115 7.42 -2.69 -13.78
N PHE A 116 8.40 -2.21 -13.04
CA PHE A 116 8.32 -1.00 -12.24
C PHE A 116 8.84 0.20 -13.03
N ILE A 117 8.13 1.30 -12.92
CA ILE A 117 8.40 2.56 -13.59
C ILE A 117 8.63 3.61 -12.51
N ILE A 118 9.76 4.30 -12.57
CA ILE A 118 10.16 5.34 -11.64
C ILE A 118 10.42 6.62 -12.43
N GLU A 119 9.87 7.74 -11.95
CA GLU A 119 10.15 9.04 -12.52
C GLU A 119 10.53 10.02 -11.42
N HIS A 120 11.64 10.71 -11.61
CA HIS A 120 12.14 11.72 -10.70
C HIS A 120 12.97 12.77 -11.43
N GLN A 121 12.68 14.05 -11.21
CA GLN A 121 13.41 15.19 -11.80
C GLN A 121 13.58 15.11 -13.33
N GLY A 122 12.57 14.60 -14.03
CA GLY A 122 12.57 14.47 -15.49
C GLY A 122 13.30 13.22 -16.02
N GLU A 123 13.90 12.44 -15.14
CA GLU A 123 14.49 11.15 -15.50
C GLU A 123 13.48 10.01 -15.31
N ARG A 124 13.56 9.00 -16.17
CA ARG A 124 12.74 7.79 -16.11
C ARG A 124 13.61 6.55 -16.04
N PHE A 125 13.30 5.67 -15.12
CA PHE A 125 13.94 4.37 -14.94
C PHE A 125 12.88 3.27 -14.95
N GLU A 126 13.17 2.16 -15.61
CA GLU A 126 12.34 0.97 -15.60
C GLU A 126 13.15 -0.26 -15.22
N THR A 127 12.55 -1.14 -14.43
CA THR A 127 13.13 -2.43 -14.07
C THR A 127 12.05 -3.49 -13.99
N VAL A 128 12.44 -4.76 -14.14
CA VAL A 128 11.50 -5.89 -14.01
C VAL A 128 11.83 -6.66 -12.76
N LEU A 129 10.84 -6.79 -11.89
CA LEU A 129 10.89 -7.60 -10.69
C LEU A 129 10.18 -8.94 -10.92
N LYS A 130 10.65 -9.93 -10.21
CA LYS A 130 10.11 -11.29 -10.17
C LYS A 130 9.93 -11.74 -8.72
N GLU A 131 9.43 -12.93 -8.53
CA GLU A 131 9.21 -13.51 -7.21
C GLU A 131 10.43 -13.37 -6.30
N ARG A 132 10.20 -12.90 -5.08
CA ARG A 132 11.16 -12.59 -4.00
C ARG A 132 12.03 -11.35 -4.23
N ASP A 133 11.81 -10.60 -5.30
CA ASP A 133 12.44 -9.30 -5.42
C ASP A 133 11.70 -8.27 -4.56
N LEU A 134 12.47 -7.31 -4.05
CA LEU A 134 11.96 -6.18 -3.28
C LEU A 134 12.36 -4.87 -3.95
N PHE A 135 11.45 -3.93 -3.93
CA PHE A 135 11.72 -2.56 -4.33
C PHE A 135 11.20 -1.58 -3.27
N SER A 136 12.10 -0.72 -2.80
CA SER A 136 11.78 0.36 -1.87
C SER A 136 11.85 1.69 -2.61
N VAL A 137 10.77 2.47 -2.54
CA VAL A 137 10.66 3.77 -3.20
C VAL A 137 10.54 4.86 -2.14
N PRO A 138 11.51 5.77 -2.05
CA PRO A 138 11.46 6.86 -1.08
C PRO A 138 10.30 7.82 -1.38
N PRO A 139 9.88 8.65 -0.39
CA PRO A 139 8.90 9.70 -0.62
C PRO A 139 9.41 10.70 -1.67
N GLY A 140 8.48 11.34 -2.38
CA GLY A 140 8.82 12.35 -3.39
C GLY A 140 9.23 11.80 -4.75
N VAL A 141 9.21 10.49 -4.96
CA VAL A 141 9.53 9.83 -6.22
C VAL A 141 8.25 9.24 -6.83
N TYR A 142 7.96 9.53 -8.09
CA TYR A 142 6.87 8.88 -8.81
C TYR A 142 7.18 7.42 -9.08
N ARG A 143 6.19 6.55 -8.81
CA ARG A 143 6.25 5.12 -9.07
C ARG A 143 4.98 4.61 -9.71
N GLY A 144 5.13 3.66 -10.61
CA GLY A 144 4.08 2.89 -11.23
C GLY A 144 4.56 1.47 -11.48
N LEU A 145 3.66 0.56 -11.76
CA LEU A 145 4.00 -0.83 -12.08
C LEU A 145 3.02 -1.42 -13.10
N VAL A 146 3.51 -2.35 -13.88
CA VAL A 146 2.73 -3.07 -14.90
C VAL A 146 2.98 -4.57 -14.74
N ASN A 147 1.94 -5.36 -14.75
CA ASN A 147 2.07 -6.81 -14.84
C ASN A 147 2.14 -7.22 -16.33
N ASP A 148 3.36 -7.30 -16.84
CA ASP A 148 3.63 -7.78 -18.22
C ASP A 148 3.62 -9.31 -18.31
N GLY A 149 3.28 -10.03 -17.23
CA GLY A 149 3.11 -11.47 -17.19
C GLY A 149 1.78 -11.94 -17.77
N ILE A 150 1.59 -13.25 -17.81
CA ILE A 150 0.36 -13.90 -18.30
C ILE A 150 -0.57 -14.36 -17.17
N GLU A 151 -0.11 -14.26 -15.94
CA GLU A 151 -0.84 -14.63 -14.73
C GLU A 151 -0.98 -13.41 -13.80
N GLU A 152 -1.92 -13.49 -12.88
CA GLU A 152 -2.01 -12.46 -11.84
C GLU A 152 -0.77 -12.45 -10.95
N ALA A 153 -0.33 -11.27 -10.59
CA ALA A 153 0.74 -11.09 -9.62
C ALA A 153 0.17 -10.81 -8.23
N LEU A 154 0.91 -11.24 -7.21
CA LEU A 154 0.64 -10.96 -5.80
C LEU A 154 1.88 -10.34 -5.18
N MET A 155 1.70 -9.24 -4.45
CA MET A 155 2.80 -8.57 -3.76
C MET A 155 2.37 -8.03 -2.42
N CYS A 156 3.31 -7.94 -1.47
CA CYS A 156 3.16 -7.13 -0.27
C CYS A 156 3.37 -5.66 -0.65
N VAL A 157 2.57 -4.79 -0.04
CA VAL A 157 2.72 -3.34 -0.10
C VAL A 157 2.79 -2.80 1.32
N ILE A 158 3.91 -2.15 1.64
CA ILE A 158 4.14 -1.53 2.94
C ILE A 158 4.29 -0.02 2.69
N ILE A 159 3.56 0.78 3.46
CA ILE A 159 3.72 2.24 3.42
C ILE A 159 4.20 2.69 4.79
N GLY A 160 5.35 3.36 4.84
CA GLY A 160 6.07 3.77 6.03
C GLY A 160 5.42 4.95 6.78
N ASN A 161 4.11 4.93 6.92
CA ASN A 161 3.33 5.86 7.71
C ASN A 161 2.04 5.14 8.17
N SER A 162 1.62 5.38 9.42
CA SER A 162 0.38 4.79 9.96
C SER A 162 -0.90 5.39 9.35
N LYS A 163 -0.80 6.63 8.85
CA LYS A 163 -1.88 7.37 8.16
C LYS A 163 -1.30 8.09 6.94
N PRO A 164 -0.93 7.34 5.90
CA PRO A 164 -0.31 7.95 4.74
C PRO A 164 -1.28 8.91 4.03
N VAL A 165 -0.72 10.03 3.57
CA VAL A 165 -1.46 10.96 2.73
C VAL A 165 -1.83 10.25 1.43
N THR A 166 -3.04 10.49 0.96
CA THR A 166 -3.50 9.95 -0.32
C THR A 166 -2.54 10.37 -1.45
N PRO A 167 -2.00 9.42 -2.22
CA PRO A 167 -0.98 9.72 -3.22
C PRO A 167 -1.52 10.64 -4.32
N SER A 168 -0.64 11.46 -4.89
CA SER A 168 -0.92 12.32 -6.05
C SER A 168 -0.45 11.68 -7.35
N TYR A 169 -1.07 12.07 -8.46
CA TYR A 169 -0.64 11.71 -9.81
C TYR A 169 0.16 12.85 -10.44
N PRO A 170 0.98 12.58 -11.48
CA PRO A 170 1.58 13.64 -12.28
C PRO A 170 0.48 14.61 -12.78
N PRO A 171 0.74 15.93 -12.86
CA PRO A 171 -0.27 16.91 -13.24
C PRO A 171 -0.91 16.64 -14.63
N GLU A 172 -0.14 16.09 -15.56
CA GLU A 172 -0.58 15.72 -16.90
C GLU A 172 -1.34 14.39 -16.95
N HIS A 173 -1.21 13.54 -15.91
CA HIS A 173 -1.88 12.24 -15.87
C HIS A 173 -3.40 12.43 -15.75
N PRO A 174 -4.22 11.73 -16.57
CA PRO A 174 -5.68 11.90 -16.54
C PRO A 174 -6.31 11.73 -15.16
N LEU A 175 -5.80 10.79 -14.36
CA LEU A 175 -6.30 10.54 -13.01
C LEU A 175 -6.08 11.73 -12.05
N SER A 176 -5.19 12.68 -12.35
CA SER A 176 -4.98 13.88 -11.54
C SER A 176 -6.22 14.80 -11.53
N LYS A 177 -7.04 14.71 -12.58
CA LYS A 177 -8.26 15.51 -12.77
C LYS A 177 -9.52 14.85 -12.23
N ILE A 178 -9.42 13.58 -11.80
CA ILE A 178 -10.56 12.82 -11.27
C ILE A 178 -10.71 13.11 -9.79
N LYS A 179 -11.91 13.59 -9.42
CA LYS A 179 -12.27 13.75 -8.01
C LYS A 179 -12.43 12.37 -7.37
N ARG A 180 -11.57 12.07 -6.41
CA ARG A 180 -11.67 10.80 -5.68
C ARG A 180 -12.96 10.76 -4.86
N PRO A 181 -13.69 9.63 -4.85
CA PRO A 181 -14.81 9.46 -3.94
C PRO A 181 -14.31 9.58 -2.49
N LYS A 182 -14.97 10.39 -1.67
CA LYS A 182 -14.73 10.39 -0.23
C LYS A 182 -15.35 9.14 0.37
N GLY A 183 -14.57 8.36 1.12
CA GLY A 183 -15.09 7.22 1.88
C GLY A 183 -15.55 6.02 1.03
N ALA A 184 -14.95 5.77 -0.13
CA ALA A 184 -15.18 4.52 -0.87
C ALA A 184 -14.44 3.36 -0.17
N GLY A 185 -14.87 3.03 1.03
CA GLY A 185 -14.42 1.90 1.80
C GLY A 185 -15.63 1.12 2.27
N ALA A 186 -15.60 -0.17 1.99
CA ALA A 186 -16.48 -1.23 2.48
C ALA A 186 -17.98 -1.10 2.11
N GLY A 187 -18.36 -1.66 0.97
CA GLY A 187 -19.62 -2.37 0.79
C GLY A 187 -19.34 -3.85 0.92
#